data_0e0826da20b14b4f81f77839227525fc
#
_entry.id   0e0826da20b14b4f81f77839227525fc
#
_cell.length_a   1.000
_cell.length_b   1.000
_cell.length_c   1.000
_cell.angle_alpha   90.00
_cell.angle_beta   90.00
_cell.angle_gamma   90.00
#
_symmetry.space_group_name_H-M   'P 1'
#
loop_
_entity.id
_entity.type
_entity.pdbx_description
1 polymer ?
#
loop_
_entity_poly.entity_id
_entity_poly.type
_entity_poly.pdbx_seq_one_letter_code
_entity_poly.pdbx_strand_id
1 'polypeptide(L)'
;MLFPSDEPAQCVGPYTTAVLYASGLFSAIYKAAPTLDTPGSKRNLIALKVTSASSERPPHDSRREARLLRRADGHPRIISVIETFSVPPSTFVLVLPFLPHTLASLFERGLVETPARVAAIIFDMLSGLAHLHSLGILHRDIKPSNILFSAPTGSATIADLGIAWSVADPASEPADEKTPDVGTTCYRSPELLFGYRSYGQGLDMWAMGCVLAECLHPQHEAFFDAGDLGSELRLISSIFKKLGTPNTTNWPVRIVFGYGVQSGIVPG
;
A
#
# COMPACT_ATOMS: atom_id res chain seq x y z
N MET A 1 1.53 -18.31 -4.10
CA MET A 1 0.14 -18.47 -3.61
C MET A 1 -0.67 -19.17 -4.67
N LEU A 2 -1.18 -20.38 -4.37
CA LEU A 2 -2.05 -21.13 -5.25
C LEU A 2 -3.40 -20.39 -5.34
N PHE A 3 -3.85 -20.10 -6.52
CA PHE A 3 -5.19 -19.54 -6.75
C PHE A 3 -6.22 -20.61 -6.47
N PRO A 4 -7.19 -20.40 -5.59
CA PRO A 4 -8.29 -21.34 -5.43
C PRO A 4 -9.23 -21.20 -6.64
N SER A 5 -9.01 -22.04 -7.65
CA SER A 5 -9.89 -22.12 -8.83
C SER A 5 -11.19 -22.88 -8.57
N ASP A 6 -11.39 -23.44 -7.37
CA ASP A 6 -12.51 -24.36 -7.05
C ASP A 6 -13.34 -23.92 -5.83
N GLU A 7 -13.18 -22.69 -5.33
CA GLU A 7 -14.08 -22.23 -4.26
C GLU A 7 -15.49 -21.95 -4.83
N PRO A 8 -16.55 -22.45 -4.16
CA PRO A 8 -17.91 -22.21 -4.60
C PRO A 8 -18.26 -20.72 -4.54
N ALA A 9 -18.98 -20.25 -5.55
CA ALA A 9 -19.51 -18.90 -5.55
C ALA A 9 -20.44 -18.70 -4.34
N GLN A 10 -20.30 -17.56 -3.68
CA GLN A 10 -21.10 -17.19 -2.51
C GLN A 10 -21.75 -15.82 -2.68
N CYS A 11 -22.70 -15.50 -1.82
CA CYS A 11 -23.35 -14.20 -1.81
C CYS A 11 -22.60 -13.22 -0.90
N VAL A 12 -22.25 -12.05 -1.44
CA VAL A 12 -21.74 -10.92 -0.68
C VAL A 12 -22.67 -9.72 -0.94
N GLY A 13 -23.62 -9.51 -0.07
CA GLY A 13 -24.69 -8.52 -0.29
C GLY A 13 -25.48 -8.83 -1.59
N PRO A 14 -25.58 -7.86 -2.54
CA PRO A 14 -26.30 -8.08 -3.81
C PRO A 14 -25.54 -8.94 -4.82
N TYR A 15 -24.26 -9.24 -4.56
CA TYR A 15 -23.39 -9.98 -5.48
C TYR A 15 -23.44 -11.48 -5.20
N THR A 16 -24.18 -12.23 -6.00
CA THR A 16 -24.45 -13.66 -5.77
C THR A 16 -23.41 -14.60 -6.37
N THR A 17 -22.46 -14.06 -7.16
CA THR A 17 -21.44 -14.83 -7.89
C THR A 17 -20.02 -14.50 -7.38
N ALA A 18 -19.89 -14.09 -6.11
CA ALA A 18 -18.61 -13.74 -5.52
C ALA A 18 -17.77 -14.98 -5.27
N VAL A 19 -16.53 -14.99 -5.79
CA VAL A 19 -15.54 -16.05 -5.58
C VAL A 19 -14.37 -15.46 -4.82
N LEU A 20 -13.92 -16.11 -3.76
CA LEU A 20 -12.75 -15.67 -3.00
C LEU A 20 -11.53 -15.61 -3.92
N TYR A 21 -10.87 -14.45 -3.95
CA TYR A 21 -9.69 -14.22 -4.78
C TYR A 21 -8.40 -14.13 -3.94
N ALA A 22 -8.46 -13.43 -2.81
CA ALA A 22 -7.34 -13.30 -1.89
C ALA A 22 -7.85 -13.07 -0.47
N SER A 23 -7.08 -13.48 0.53
CA SER A 23 -7.38 -13.25 1.94
C SER A 23 -6.16 -12.65 2.64
N GLY A 24 -6.37 -11.59 3.40
CA GLY A 24 -5.38 -10.92 4.24
C GLY A 24 -5.79 -10.95 5.71
N LEU A 25 -5.00 -10.31 6.56
CA LEU A 25 -5.25 -10.24 8.01
C LEU A 25 -6.54 -9.49 8.37
N PHE A 26 -6.88 -8.45 7.60
CA PHE A 26 -7.96 -7.51 7.93
C PHE A 26 -9.14 -7.59 6.96
N SER A 27 -8.93 -8.11 5.76
CA SER A 27 -9.98 -8.17 4.72
C SER A 27 -9.82 -9.36 3.81
N ALA A 28 -10.92 -9.76 3.16
CA ALA A 28 -10.94 -10.72 2.07
C ALA A 28 -11.36 -10.01 0.78
N ILE A 29 -10.73 -10.37 -0.33
CA ILE A 29 -11.05 -9.86 -1.66
C ILE A 29 -11.79 -10.95 -2.42
N TYR A 30 -12.99 -10.63 -2.89
CA TYR A 30 -13.76 -11.50 -3.77
C TYR A 30 -13.81 -10.88 -5.16
N LYS A 31 -13.76 -11.72 -6.16
CA LYS A 31 -14.04 -11.39 -7.55
C LYS A 31 -15.50 -11.71 -7.85
N ALA A 32 -16.24 -10.76 -8.43
CA ALA A 32 -17.65 -10.95 -8.78
C ALA A 32 -17.99 -10.35 -10.14
N ALA A 33 -19.09 -10.84 -10.74
CA ALA A 33 -19.72 -10.14 -11.84
C ALA A 33 -20.51 -8.93 -11.30
N PRO A 34 -20.57 -7.80 -12.05
CA PRO A 34 -21.42 -6.69 -11.67
C PRO A 34 -22.91 -7.07 -11.73
N THR A 35 -23.72 -6.47 -10.90
CA THR A 35 -25.18 -6.54 -11.00
C THR A 35 -25.69 -5.53 -12.03
N LEU A 36 -26.98 -5.63 -12.43
CA LEU A 36 -27.60 -4.66 -13.34
C LEU A 36 -27.59 -3.24 -12.76
N ASP A 37 -27.64 -3.12 -11.43
CA ASP A 37 -27.68 -1.85 -10.71
C ASP A 37 -26.28 -1.32 -10.31
N THR A 38 -25.19 -2.05 -10.65
CA THR A 38 -23.83 -1.61 -10.29
C THR A 38 -23.44 -0.39 -11.11
N PRO A 39 -23.17 0.79 -10.48
CA PRO A 39 -22.86 2.02 -11.18
C PRO A 39 -21.63 1.88 -12.11
N GLY A 40 -21.73 2.38 -13.33
CA GLY A 40 -20.61 2.47 -14.29
C GLY A 40 -20.09 1.13 -14.82
N SER A 41 -20.71 0.00 -14.46
CA SER A 41 -20.23 -1.33 -14.80
C SER A 41 -20.69 -1.79 -16.18
N LYS A 42 -19.88 -1.53 -17.19
CA LYS A 42 -20.02 -2.18 -18.50
C LYS A 42 -19.32 -3.54 -18.49
N ARG A 43 -19.95 -4.59 -17.95
CA ARG A 43 -19.52 -6.01 -18.02
C ARG A 43 -18.12 -6.34 -17.46
N ASN A 44 -17.40 -5.42 -16.85
CA ASN A 44 -16.10 -5.70 -16.26
C ASN A 44 -16.27 -6.33 -14.87
N LEU A 45 -15.41 -7.27 -14.53
CA LEU A 45 -15.38 -7.87 -13.20
C LEU A 45 -15.09 -6.80 -12.14
N ILE A 46 -15.62 -7.01 -10.96
CA ILE A 46 -15.41 -6.15 -9.78
C ILE A 46 -14.71 -6.92 -8.68
N ALA A 47 -14.03 -6.17 -7.82
CA ALA A 47 -13.43 -6.65 -6.59
C ALA A 47 -14.29 -6.17 -5.40
N LEU A 48 -14.69 -7.11 -4.55
CA LEU A 48 -15.37 -6.81 -3.29
C LEU A 48 -14.33 -6.96 -2.18
N LYS A 49 -13.87 -5.85 -1.60
CA LYS A 49 -13.02 -5.84 -0.42
C LYS A 49 -13.93 -5.89 0.80
N VAL A 50 -13.97 -7.05 1.44
CA VAL A 50 -14.86 -7.39 2.55
C VAL A 50 -14.09 -7.31 3.85
N THR A 51 -14.50 -6.41 4.74
CA THR A 51 -13.86 -6.17 6.03
C THR A 51 -14.87 -6.36 7.16
N SER A 52 -14.54 -7.20 8.13
CA SER A 52 -15.34 -7.34 9.35
C SER A 52 -14.89 -6.32 10.40
N ALA A 53 -15.82 -5.67 11.09
CA ALA A 53 -15.48 -4.77 12.18
C ALA A 53 -14.68 -5.43 13.31
N SER A 54 -14.82 -6.75 13.48
CA SER A 54 -14.04 -7.52 14.47
C SER A 54 -12.58 -7.73 14.07
N SER A 55 -12.26 -7.63 12.79
CA SER A 55 -10.89 -7.76 12.27
C SER A 55 -10.18 -6.41 12.13
N GLU A 56 -10.90 -5.30 12.14
CA GLU A 56 -10.28 -3.97 12.06
C GLU A 56 -9.54 -3.61 13.36
N ARG A 57 -8.31 -3.16 13.20
CA ARG A 57 -7.49 -2.60 14.29
C ARG A 57 -6.75 -1.39 13.77
N PRO A 58 -6.67 -0.30 14.55
CA PRO A 58 -5.87 0.85 14.16
C PRO A 58 -4.44 0.42 13.75
N PRO A 59 -3.87 0.99 12.68
CA PRO A 59 -4.40 2.09 11.86
C PRO A 59 -5.34 1.67 10.72
N HIS A 60 -5.76 0.39 10.62
CA HIS A 60 -6.69 -0.07 9.58
C HIS A 60 -8.10 0.46 9.83
N ASP A 61 -8.70 1.08 8.78
CA ASP A 61 -10.06 1.61 8.80
C ASP A 61 -10.64 1.62 7.38
N SER A 62 -11.51 0.65 7.10
CA SER A 62 -12.14 0.47 5.77
C SER A 62 -13.06 1.62 5.39
N ARG A 63 -13.70 2.28 6.36
CA ARG A 63 -14.57 3.44 6.11
C ARG A 63 -13.75 4.69 5.79
N ARG A 64 -12.61 4.89 6.46
CA ARG A 64 -11.64 5.93 6.09
C ARG A 64 -11.06 5.66 4.70
N GLU A 65 -10.66 4.43 4.40
CA GLU A 65 -10.21 4.04 3.05
C GLU A 65 -11.22 4.48 1.98
N ALA A 66 -12.50 4.17 2.17
CA ALA A 66 -13.55 4.56 1.24
C ALA A 66 -13.68 6.09 1.09
N ARG A 67 -13.57 6.86 2.19
CA ARG A 67 -13.61 8.33 2.15
C ARG A 67 -12.40 8.91 1.42
N LEU A 68 -11.19 8.41 1.69
CA LEU A 68 -9.97 8.89 1.07
C LEU A 68 -9.92 8.55 -0.42
N LEU A 69 -10.33 7.34 -0.83
CA LEU A 69 -10.46 6.98 -2.23
C LEU A 69 -11.46 7.87 -2.97
N ARG A 70 -12.62 8.19 -2.37
CA ARG A 70 -13.59 9.13 -2.97
C ARG A 70 -13.04 10.54 -3.10
N ARG A 71 -12.19 10.99 -2.17
CA ARG A 71 -11.51 12.30 -2.31
C ARG A 71 -10.46 12.31 -3.41
N ALA A 72 -9.83 11.17 -3.66
CA ALA A 72 -8.82 11.01 -4.71
C ALA A 72 -9.41 10.59 -6.07
N ASP A 73 -10.75 10.48 -6.16
CA ASP A 73 -11.44 10.04 -7.37
C ASP A 73 -11.18 10.96 -8.57
N GLY A 74 -11.27 10.36 -9.77
CA GLY A 74 -11.01 11.06 -11.04
C GLY A 74 -9.54 11.01 -11.50
N HIS A 75 -8.59 10.57 -10.67
CA HIS A 75 -7.20 10.42 -11.12
C HIS A 75 -6.95 9.00 -11.66
N PRO A 76 -6.45 8.84 -12.92
CA PRO A 76 -6.37 7.54 -13.60
C PRO A 76 -5.34 6.57 -12.99
N ARG A 77 -4.51 7.03 -12.04
CA ARG A 77 -3.48 6.21 -11.35
C ARG A 77 -3.86 5.89 -9.92
N ILE A 78 -5.08 6.21 -9.49
CA ILE A 78 -5.64 5.82 -8.20
C ILE A 78 -6.88 4.96 -8.47
N ILE A 79 -7.03 3.84 -7.74
CA ILE A 79 -8.19 3.00 -7.90
C ILE A 79 -9.46 3.75 -7.47
N SER A 80 -10.50 3.73 -8.31
CA SER A 80 -11.77 4.38 -8.02
C SER A 80 -12.69 3.50 -7.18
N VAL A 81 -13.57 4.11 -6.39
CA VAL A 81 -14.64 3.41 -5.67
C VAL A 81 -15.89 3.36 -6.54
N ILE A 82 -16.41 2.16 -6.79
CA ILE A 82 -17.69 1.99 -7.49
C ILE A 82 -18.83 2.28 -6.53
N GLU A 83 -18.89 1.53 -5.42
CA GLU A 83 -19.87 1.74 -4.36
C GLU A 83 -19.36 1.18 -3.02
N THR A 84 -20.12 1.43 -1.96
CA THR A 84 -19.90 0.81 -0.66
C THR A 84 -21.21 0.42 -0.03
N PHE A 85 -21.24 -0.68 0.70
CA PHE A 85 -22.40 -1.10 1.48
C PHE A 85 -21.99 -1.85 2.74
N SER A 86 -22.94 -2.10 3.62
CA SER A 86 -22.72 -2.91 4.83
C SER A 86 -23.61 -4.13 4.79
N VAL A 87 -23.05 -5.27 5.21
CA VAL A 87 -23.76 -6.51 5.42
C VAL A 87 -23.86 -6.78 6.92
N PRO A 88 -25.07 -6.95 7.48
CA PRO A 88 -25.23 -7.28 8.88
C PRO A 88 -24.49 -8.59 9.26
N PRO A 89 -23.99 -8.73 10.52
CA PRO A 89 -24.13 -7.75 11.61
C PRO A 89 -23.08 -6.62 11.57
N SER A 90 -21.92 -6.78 10.94
CA SER A 90 -20.80 -5.82 11.11
C SER A 90 -19.78 -5.85 9.98
N THR A 91 -20.19 -6.23 8.78
CA THR A 91 -19.29 -6.31 7.62
C THR A 91 -19.43 -5.07 6.75
N PHE A 92 -18.31 -4.45 6.40
CA PHE A 92 -18.25 -3.37 5.42
C PHE A 92 -17.66 -3.87 4.12
N VAL A 93 -18.26 -3.51 2.99
CA VAL A 93 -17.83 -3.91 1.66
C VAL A 93 -17.51 -2.68 0.82
N LEU A 94 -16.31 -2.65 0.29
CA LEU A 94 -15.83 -1.66 -0.66
C LEU A 94 -15.78 -2.32 -2.04
N VAL A 95 -16.52 -1.78 -2.99
CA VAL A 95 -16.61 -2.30 -4.37
C VAL A 95 -15.69 -1.48 -5.27
N LEU A 96 -14.77 -2.16 -5.93
CA LEU A 96 -13.70 -1.60 -6.74
C LEU A 96 -13.67 -2.27 -8.13
N PRO A 97 -13.07 -1.65 -9.16
CA PRO A 97 -12.72 -2.36 -10.38
C PRO A 97 -11.79 -3.54 -10.06
N PHE A 98 -12.05 -4.69 -10.69
CA PHE A 98 -11.16 -5.84 -10.54
C PHE A 98 -9.96 -5.68 -11.48
N LEU A 99 -8.76 -5.54 -10.90
CA LEU A 99 -7.50 -5.47 -11.61
C LEU A 99 -6.69 -6.73 -11.29
N PRO A 100 -6.55 -7.67 -12.25
CA PRO A 100 -6.09 -9.03 -11.96
C PRO A 100 -4.60 -9.18 -11.70
N HIS A 101 -3.79 -8.15 -11.96
CA HIS A 101 -2.35 -8.23 -11.82
C HIS A 101 -1.85 -7.22 -10.81
N THR A 102 -0.92 -7.64 -9.94
CA THR A 102 -0.13 -6.77 -9.08
C THR A 102 1.29 -6.62 -9.66
N LEU A 103 2.02 -5.58 -9.29
CA LEU A 103 3.43 -5.45 -9.68
C LEU A 103 4.24 -6.65 -9.16
N ALA A 104 3.95 -7.14 -7.95
CA ALA A 104 4.56 -8.37 -7.43
C ALA A 104 4.32 -9.57 -8.35
N SER A 105 3.09 -9.78 -8.83
CA SER A 105 2.77 -10.86 -9.76
C SER A 105 3.44 -10.69 -11.14
N LEU A 106 3.70 -9.45 -11.55
CA LEU A 106 4.47 -9.18 -12.78
C LEU A 106 5.96 -9.50 -12.60
N PHE A 107 6.52 -9.26 -11.41
CA PHE A 107 7.88 -9.67 -11.07
C PHE A 107 8.04 -11.20 -11.14
N GLU A 108 7.16 -11.96 -10.46
CA GLU A 108 7.15 -13.42 -10.48
C GLU A 108 7.09 -14.02 -11.90
N ARG A 109 6.49 -13.27 -12.84
CA ARG A 109 6.31 -13.69 -14.24
C ARG A 109 7.35 -13.14 -15.21
N GLY A 110 8.34 -12.38 -14.74
CA GLY A 110 9.37 -11.76 -15.57
C GLY A 110 8.81 -10.73 -16.58
N LEU A 111 7.80 -9.93 -16.20
CA LEU A 111 7.11 -9.02 -17.11
C LEU A 111 7.50 -7.53 -16.88
N VAL A 112 8.58 -7.28 -16.15
CA VAL A 112 9.11 -5.93 -15.83
C VAL A 112 10.60 -5.83 -16.19
N GLU A 113 10.99 -6.37 -17.35
CA GLU A 113 12.41 -6.54 -17.71
C GLU A 113 13.01 -5.33 -18.45
N THR A 114 12.20 -4.51 -19.09
CA THR A 114 12.74 -3.41 -19.93
C THR A 114 12.79 -2.08 -19.19
N PRO A 115 13.84 -1.26 -19.39
CA PRO A 115 13.92 0.09 -18.82
C PRO A 115 12.71 0.96 -19.14
N ALA A 116 12.16 0.84 -20.36
CA ALA A 116 10.98 1.57 -20.78
C ALA A 116 9.74 1.18 -19.98
N ARG A 117 9.57 -0.14 -19.66
CA ARG A 117 8.47 -0.62 -18.81
C ARG A 117 8.61 -0.14 -17.39
N VAL A 118 9.81 -0.21 -16.83
CA VAL A 118 10.10 0.32 -15.48
C VAL A 118 9.77 1.82 -15.43
N ALA A 119 10.29 2.59 -16.38
CA ALA A 119 10.03 4.04 -16.44
C ALA A 119 8.53 4.37 -16.51
N ALA A 120 7.76 3.63 -17.31
CA ALA A 120 6.31 3.81 -17.41
C ALA A 120 5.59 3.52 -16.08
N ILE A 121 5.93 2.43 -15.39
CA ILE A 121 5.37 2.07 -14.09
C ILE A 121 5.69 3.16 -13.05
N ILE A 122 6.96 3.58 -12.98
CA ILE A 122 7.43 4.60 -12.04
C ILE A 122 6.75 5.94 -12.28
N PHE A 123 6.61 6.35 -13.55
CA PHE A 123 5.91 7.57 -13.93
C PHE A 123 4.44 7.54 -13.47
N ASP A 124 3.73 6.42 -13.71
CA ASP A 124 2.35 6.24 -13.28
C ASP A 124 2.21 6.33 -11.77
N MET A 125 3.10 5.67 -11.02
CA MET A 125 3.11 5.69 -9.55
C MET A 125 3.39 7.08 -9.00
N LEU A 126 4.40 7.78 -9.53
CA LEU A 126 4.72 9.15 -9.12
C LEU A 126 3.55 10.11 -9.40
N SER A 127 2.86 9.94 -10.54
CA SER A 127 1.67 10.71 -10.88
C SER A 127 0.54 10.48 -9.87
N GLY A 128 0.29 9.22 -9.49
CA GLY A 128 -0.69 8.86 -8.47
C GLY A 128 -0.34 9.40 -7.08
N LEU A 129 0.92 9.24 -6.65
CA LEU A 129 1.40 9.78 -5.37
C LEU A 129 1.34 11.30 -5.32
N ALA A 130 1.73 12.00 -6.38
CA ALA A 130 1.62 13.45 -6.46
C ALA A 130 0.18 13.92 -6.27
N HIS A 131 -0.79 13.20 -6.86
CA HIS A 131 -2.21 13.49 -6.65
C HIS A 131 -2.64 13.27 -5.19
N LEU A 132 -2.33 12.12 -4.58
CA LEU A 132 -2.65 11.86 -3.17
C LEU A 132 -2.04 12.93 -2.24
N HIS A 133 -0.77 13.23 -2.45
CA HIS A 133 -0.03 14.22 -1.66
C HIS A 133 -0.59 15.64 -1.81
N SER A 134 -1.06 16.02 -3.01
CA SER A 134 -1.73 17.32 -3.24
C SER A 134 -3.05 17.46 -2.47
N LEU A 135 -3.71 16.31 -2.16
CA LEU A 135 -4.91 16.23 -1.33
C LEU A 135 -4.59 16.10 0.17
N GLY A 136 -3.31 16.14 0.56
CA GLY A 136 -2.88 15.91 1.94
C GLY A 136 -3.13 14.47 2.43
N ILE A 137 -3.07 13.49 1.51
CA ILE A 137 -3.22 12.06 1.81
C ILE A 137 -1.85 11.41 1.76
N LEU A 138 -1.45 10.73 2.84
CA LEU A 138 -0.29 9.83 2.90
C LEU A 138 -0.77 8.40 2.74
N HIS A 139 -0.17 7.65 1.82
CA HIS A 139 -0.56 6.26 1.56
C HIS A 139 -0.14 5.31 2.68
N ARG A 140 1.10 5.42 3.14
CA ARG A 140 1.74 4.69 4.24
C ARG A 140 2.04 3.19 3.98
N ASP A 141 1.64 2.64 2.82
CA ASP A 141 1.95 1.24 2.46
C ASP A 141 2.21 1.05 0.95
N ILE A 142 3.08 1.86 0.37
CA ILE A 142 3.53 1.68 -1.02
C ILE A 142 4.43 0.44 -1.10
N LYS A 143 4.00 -0.53 -1.93
CA LYS A 143 4.71 -1.79 -2.19
C LYS A 143 4.19 -2.45 -3.47
N PRO A 144 4.92 -3.42 -4.06
CA PRO A 144 4.52 -4.06 -5.32
C PRO A 144 3.11 -4.70 -5.30
N SER A 145 2.65 -5.25 -4.17
CA SER A 145 1.33 -5.86 -4.08
C SER A 145 0.16 -4.85 -4.08
N ASN A 146 0.43 -3.56 -3.80
CA ASN A 146 -0.56 -2.48 -3.80
C ASN A 146 -0.56 -1.68 -5.11
N ILE A 147 0.23 -2.09 -6.10
CA ILE A 147 0.25 -1.52 -7.44
C ILE A 147 -0.39 -2.49 -8.41
N LEU A 148 -1.54 -2.11 -8.94
CA LEU A 148 -2.43 -2.99 -9.71
C LEU A 148 -2.44 -2.63 -11.20
N PHE A 149 -2.78 -3.63 -12.03
CA PHE A 149 -2.85 -3.48 -13.49
C PHE A 149 -4.07 -4.24 -14.03
N SER A 150 -4.75 -3.65 -15.01
CA SER A 150 -5.82 -4.31 -15.77
C SER A 150 -5.30 -5.35 -16.76
N ALA A 151 -4.07 -5.16 -17.26
CA ALA A 151 -3.34 -6.07 -18.13
C ALA A 151 -1.83 -5.96 -17.82
N PRO A 152 -1.00 -6.97 -18.13
CA PRO A 152 0.43 -6.94 -17.83
C PRO A 152 1.18 -5.76 -18.45
N THR A 153 0.74 -5.27 -19.59
CA THR A 153 1.30 -4.10 -20.29
C THR A 153 0.54 -2.81 -20.00
N GLY A 154 -0.53 -2.89 -19.19
CA GLY A 154 -1.36 -1.74 -18.81
C GLY A 154 -0.64 -0.74 -17.91
N SER A 155 -1.33 0.35 -17.61
CA SER A 155 -0.87 1.38 -16.69
C SER A 155 -0.94 0.90 -15.23
N ALA A 156 -0.01 1.39 -14.41
CA ALA A 156 -0.03 1.16 -12.97
C ALA A 156 -1.11 1.98 -12.28
N THR A 157 -1.78 1.37 -11.30
CA THR A 157 -2.83 1.99 -10.48
C THR A 157 -2.53 1.72 -9.02
N ILE A 158 -2.44 2.75 -8.20
CA ILE A 158 -2.23 2.65 -6.75
C ILE A 158 -3.56 2.24 -6.10
N ALA A 159 -3.50 1.28 -5.20
CA ALA A 159 -4.64 0.74 -4.46
C ALA A 159 -4.31 0.54 -2.98
N ASP A 160 -5.33 0.22 -2.20
CA ASP A 160 -5.24 -0.09 -0.76
C ASP A 160 -4.83 1.10 0.12
N LEU A 161 -5.80 1.99 0.37
CA LEU A 161 -5.68 3.09 1.32
C LEU A 161 -6.13 2.70 2.75
N GLY A 162 -6.15 1.42 3.08
CA GLY A 162 -6.66 0.89 4.36
C GLY A 162 -5.96 1.45 5.59
N ILE A 163 -4.67 1.82 5.48
CA ILE A 163 -3.90 2.49 6.54
C ILE A 163 -3.49 3.92 6.18
N ALA A 164 -4.04 4.49 5.10
CA ALA A 164 -3.71 5.84 4.70
C ALA A 164 -4.12 6.88 5.76
N TRP A 165 -3.46 8.02 5.74
CA TRP A 165 -3.69 9.13 6.66
C TRP A 165 -4.00 10.41 5.91
N SER A 166 -4.87 11.25 6.47
CA SER A 166 -5.09 12.61 5.98
C SER A 166 -5.51 13.53 7.12
N VAL A 167 -4.90 14.71 7.18
CA VAL A 167 -5.28 15.74 8.16
C VAL A 167 -6.75 16.17 8.07
N ALA A 168 -7.35 16.00 6.90
CA ALA A 168 -8.75 16.37 6.66
C ALA A 168 -9.74 15.24 6.95
N ASP A 169 -9.30 14.05 7.37
CA ASP A 169 -10.19 12.97 7.77
C ASP A 169 -10.30 12.91 9.29
N PRO A 170 -11.54 12.99 9.86
CA PRO A 170 -11.73 13.06 11.31
C PRO A 170 -11.36 11.79 12.07
N ALA A 171 -11.17 10.68 11.37
CA ALA A 171 -10.72 9.42 11.97
C ALA A 171 -9.19 9.22 11.88
N SER A 172 -8.46 10.20 11.33
CA SER A 172 -7.00 10.17 11.30
C SER A 172 -6.40 10.63 12.64
N GLU A 173 -5.24 10.09 12.98
CA GLU A 173 -4.43 10.52 14.13
C GLU A 173 -4.01 12.01 13.97
N PRO A 174 -3.74 12.75 15.08
CA PRO A 174 -3.16 14.08 15.01
C PRO A 174 -1.86 14.10 14.17
N ALA A 175 -1.59 15.22 13.51
CA ALA A 175 -0.48 15.33 12.54
C ALA A 175 0.91 15.13 13.15
N ASP A 176 1.07 15.36 14.44
CA ASP A 176 2.29 15.21 15.22
C ASP A 176 2.31 13.93 16.09
N GLU A 177 1.20 13.17 16.09
CA GLU A 177 1.05 11.95 16.89
C GLU A 177 0.72 10.71 16.05
N LYS A 178 1.06 10.72 14.76
CA LYS A 178 0.81 9.58 13.88
C LYS A 178 1.52 8.31 14.37
N THR A 179 0.88 7.13 14.23
CA THR A 179 1.54 5.87 14.57
C THR A 179 2.72 5.60 13.66
N PRO A 180 3.92 5.25 14.19
CA PRO A 180 5.05 4.81 13.39
C PRO A 180 4.91 3.35 12.92
N ASP A 181 3.97 2.58 13.50
CA ASP A 181 3.74 1.19 13.13
C ASP A 181 2.84 1.09 11.90
N VAL A 182 3.39 1.52 10.77
CA VAL A 182 2.76 1.49 9.45
C VAL A 182 3.73 1.02 8.39
N GLY A 183 3.19 0.53 7.29
CA GLY A 183 3.96 0.06 6.14
C GLY A 183 4.50 -1.35 6.29
N THR A 184 4.84 -1.92 5.15
CA THR A 184 5.41 -3.27 5.05
C THR A 184 6.92 -3.21 5.27
N THR A 185 7.46 -4.10 6.08
CA THR A 185 8.81 -4.02 6.68
C THR A 185 9.91 -3.55 5.71
N CYS A 186 10.11 -4.21 4.57
CA CYS A 186 11.21 -3.87 3.65
C CYS A 186 11.08 -2.48 2.98
N TYR A 187 9.91 -1.84 3.05
CA TYR A 187 9.62 -0.53 2.46
C TYR A 187 9.52 0.58 3.51
N ARG A 188 9.68 0.26 4.80
CA ARG A 188 9.58 1.23 5.89
C ARG A 188 10.75 2.21 5.85
N SER A 189 10.42 3.48 5.95
CA SER A 189 11.41 4.57 5.97
C SER A 189 12.13 4.67 7.31
N PRO A 190 13.36 5.22 7.32
CA PRO A 190 14.13 5.39 8.55
C PRO A 190 13.39 6.13 9.65
N GLU A 191 12.64 7.19 9.33
CA GLU A 191 11.88 7.95 10.32
C GLU A 191 10.83 7.09 11.04
N LEU A 192 10.20 6.13 10.36
CA LEU A 192 9.27 5.19 11.00
C LEU A 192 10.01 4.22 11.93
N LEU A 193 11.16 3.68 11.48
CA LEU A 193 11.99 2.74 12.25
C LEU A 193 12.56 3.38 13.52
N PHE A 194 12.73 4.69 13.54
CA PHE A 194 13.17 5.46 14.73
C PHE A 194 12.02 6.11 15.48
N GLY A 195 10.77 5.77 15.20
CA GLY A 195 9.60 6.16 15.97
C GLY A 195 9.21 7.63 15.80
N TYR A 196 9.61 8.29 14.72
CA TYR A 196 9.20 9.67 14.46
C TYR A 196 7.72 9.73 14.05
N ARG A 197 6.93 10.50 14.80
CA ARG A 197 5.49 10.54 14.68
C ARG A 197 4.95 11.69 13.81
N SER A 198 5.78 12.72 13.55
CA SER A 198 5.41 13.87 12.71
C SER A 198 5.85 13.71 11.26
N TYR A 199 5.96 12.44 10.78
CA TYR A 199 6.38 12.15 9.42
C TYR A 199 5.39 12.71 8.37
N GLY A 200 5.88 12.91 7.14
CA GLY A 200 5.12 13.46 6.01
C GLY A 200 5.25 12.60 4.76
N GLN A 201 5.13 13.23 3.60
CA GLN A 201 5.15 12.57 2.28
C GLN A 201 6.45 11.79 1.98
N GLY A 202 7.54 12.11 2.68
CA GLY A 202 8.84 11.45 2.53
C GLY A 202 8.79 9.93 2.69
N LEU A 203 7.92 9.42 3.58
CA LEU A 203 7.78 7.97 3.78
C LEU A 203 7.27 7.24 2.51
N ASP A 204 6.31 7.83 1.79
CA ASP A 204 5.81 7.24 0.54
C ASP A 204 6.87 7.31 -0.57
N MET A 205 7.65 8.41 -0.60
CA MET A 205 8.76 8.57 -1.55
C MET A 205 9.92 7.61 -1.26
N TRP A 206 10.21 7.32 0.02
CA TRP A 206 11.16 6.26 0.39
C TRP A 206 10.69 4.89 -0.11
N ALA A 207 9.44 4.51 0.19
CA ALA A 207 8.86 3.25 -0.25
C ALA A 207 8.85 3.16 -1.80
N MET A 208 8.55 4.27 -2.49
CA MET A 208 8.64 4.37 -3.94
C MET A 208 10.07 4.13 -4.45
N GLY A 209 11.09 4.66 -3.77
CA GLY A 209 12.51 4.39 -4.06
C GLY A 209 12.87 2.91 -3.91
N CYS A 210 12.35 2.24 -2.87
CA CYS A 210 12.52 0.80 -2.68
C CYS A 210 11.88 0.00 -3.83
N VAL A 211 10.66 0.35 -4.25
CA VAL A 211 9.98 -0.29 -5.38
C VAL A 211 10.75 -0.06 -6.70
N LEU A 212 11.28 1.13 -6.93
CA LEU A 212 12.13 1.39 -8.10
C LEU A 212 13.38 0.51 -8.10
N ALA A 213 14.06 0.40 -6.96
CA ALA A 213 15.25 -0.45 -6.84
C ALA A 213 14.93 -1.92 -7.10
N GLU A 214 13.78 -2.40 -6.63
CA GLU A 214 13.27 -3.76 -6.87
C GLU A 214 12.91 -3.96 -8.36
N CYS A 215 12.29 -2.98 -9.03
CA CYS A 215 12.05 -3.02 -10.48
C CYS A 215 13.35 -3.15 -11.30
N LEU A 216 14.46 -2.56 -10.82
CA LEU A 216 15.76 -2.57 -11.48
C LEU A 216 16.62 -3.78 -11.09
N HIS A 217 16.26 -4.50 -10.04
CA HIS A 217 16.99 -5.67 -9.59
C HIS A 217 16.71 -6.86 -10.52
N PRO A 218 17.73 -7.60 -11.01
CA PRO A 218 17.52 -8.69 -11.98
C PRO A 218 16.59 -9.80 -11.51
N GLN A 219 16.52 -10.06 -10.20
CA GLN A 219 15.64 -11.06 -9.59
C GLN A 219 14.43 -10.42 -8.90
N HIS A 220 14.23 -9.11 -9.03
CA HIS A 220 13.17 -8.36 -8.35
C HIS A 220 13.13 -8.61 -6.83
N GLU A 221 14.29 -8.68 -6.21
CA GLU A 221 14.42 -8.81 -4.75
C GLU A 221 14.29 -7.43 -4.07
N ALA A 222 13.73 -7.44 -2.85
CA ALA A 222 13.62 -6.23 -2.04
C ALA A 222 15.00 -5.58 -1.83
N PHE A 223 15.07 -4.27 -2.03
CA PHE A 223 16.35 -3.56 -1.96
C PHE A 223 16.99 -3.62 -0.58
N PHE A 224 16.20 -3.54 0.48
CA PHE A 224 16.70 -3.70 1.85
C PHE A 224 16.24 -5.03 2.44
N ASP A 225 17.16 -5.70 3.13
CA ASP A 225 16.94 -6.99 3.76
C ASP A 225 16.42 -6.83 5.19
N ALA A 226 15.24 -7.37 5.47
CA ALA A 226 14.66 -7.46 6.80
C ALA A 226 14.66 -8.91 7.34
N GLY A 227 15.17 -9.87 6.56
CA GLY A 227 15.07 -11.29 6.83
C GLY A 227 13.65 -11.85 6.72
N ASP A 228 13.53 -13.16 6.79
CA ASP A 228 12.26 -13.88 6.58
C ASP A 228 11.17 -13.52 7.60
N LEU A 229 11.58 -13.13 8.81
CA LEU A 229 10.69 -12.75 9.91
C LEU A 229 10.42 -11.24 10.01
N GLY A 230 10.94 -10.42 9.08
CA GLY A 230 10.69 -8.99 9.04
C GLY A 230 11.34 -8.22 10.21
N SER A 231 12.59 -8.50 10.56
CA SER A 231 13.31 -7.82 11.64
C SER A 231 13.65 -6.37 11.30
N GLU A 232 13.16 -5.42 12.11
CA GLU A 232 13.48 -3.99 11.96
C GLU A 232 14.96 -3.70 12.19
N LEU A 233 15.60 -4.38 13.14
CA LEU A 233 17.04 -4.23 13.39
C LEU A 233 17.87 -4.67 12.20
N ARG A 234 17.48 -5.77 11.54
CA ARG A 234 18.13 -6.25 10.32
C ARG A 234 17.89 -5.27 9.18
N LEU A 235 16.69 -4.72 9.06
CA LEU A 235 16.37 -3.69 8.09
C LEU A 235 17.24 -2.43 8.28
N ILE A 236 17.34 -1.91 9.51
CA ILE A 236 18.19 -0.76 9.83
C ILE A 236 19.64 -1.05 9.46
N SER A 237 20.17 -2.23 9.83
CA SER A 237 21.52 -2.65 9.47
C SER A 237 21.72 -2.70 7.95
N SER A 238 20.75 -3.24 7.22
CA SER A 238 20.77 -3.30 5.75
C SER A 238 20.77 -1.90 5.11
N ILE A 239 19.94 -1.00 5.63
CA ILE A 239 19.90 0.41 5.18
C ILE A 239 21.27 1.07 5.39
N PHE A 240 21.84 0.97 6.59
CA PHE A 240 23.15 1.60 6.91
C PHE A 240 24.29 0.99 6.10
N LYS A 241 24.25 -0.31 5.86
CA LYS A 241 25.25 -0.99 5.04
C LYS A 241 25.23 -0.53 3.58
N LYS A 242 24.06 -0.22 3.03
CA LYS A 242 23.90 0.19 1.62
C LYS A 242 24.04 1.70 1.41
N LEU A 243 23.51 2.52 2.32
CA LEU A 243 23.46 3.98 2.19
C LEU A 243 24.48 4.72 3.10
N GLY A 244 25.21 3.98 3.93
CA GLY A 244 26.14 4.53 4.92
C GLY A 244 25.45 4.82 6.26
N THR A 245 26.25 4.83 7.31
CA THR A 245 25.77 5.19 8.67
C THR A 245 25.38 6.66 8.71
N PRO A 246 24.20 7.01 9.27
CA PRO A 246 23.75 8.39 9.39
C PRO A 246 24.70 9.24 10.20
N ASN A 247 24.97 10.46 9.71
CA ASN A 247 25.70 11.49 10.42
C ASN A 247 25.01 12.85 10.23
N THR A 248 25.55 13.90 10.83
CA THR A 248 24.95 15.24 10.76
C THR A 248 24.94 15.86 9.36
N THR A 249 25.77 15.35 8.45
CA THR A 249 25.86 15.83 7.07
C THR A 249 24.84 15.13 6.17
N ASN A 250 24.77 13.78 6.24
CA ASN A 250 23.90 12.99 5.36
C ASN A 250 22.47 12.79 5.92
N TRP A 251 22.27 13.06 7.22
CA TRP A 251 20.95 13.03 7.85
C TRP A 251 20.80 14.15 8.89
N PRO A 252 20.68 15.40 8.46
CA PRO A 252 20.62 16.57 9.36
C PRO A 252 19.41 16.57 10.30
N VAL A 253 18.29 15.91 9.92
CA VAL A 253 17.05 15.83 10.73
C VAL A 253 17.21 14.92 11.97
N ARG A 254 18.26 14.14 12.06
CA ARG A 254 18.56 13.27 13.22
C ARG A 254 18.55 14.02 14.57
N ILE A 255 18.88 15.31 14.58
CA ILE A 255 18.91 16.14 15.79
C ILE A 255 17.51 16.38 16.38
N VAL A 256 16.46 16.30 15.55
CA VAL A 256 15.07 16.57 15.95
C VAL A 256 14.44 15.38 16.66
N PHE A 257 14.97 14.16 16.49
CA PHE A 257 14.40 12.93 17.03
C PHE A 257 14.66 12.70 18.54
N GLY A 258 15.18 13.66 19.28
CA GLY A 258 15.21 13.61 20.75
C GLY A 258 16.02 12.48 21.38
N TYR A 259 16.70 11.65 20.59
CA TYR A 259 17.69 10.72 21.13
C TYR A 259 18.97 11.50 21.40
N GLY A 260 19.07 12.03 22.62
CA GLY A 260 20.33 12.42 23.21
C GLY A 260 21.27 11.22 23.19
N VAL A 261 21.99 11.03 22.11
CA VAL A 261 23.20 10.22 22.15
C VAL A 261 24.18 10.99 23.01
N GLN A 262 24.22 10.66 24.31
CA GLN A 262 25.38 10.98 25.13
C GLN A 262 26.60 10.50 24.35
N SER A 263 27.48 11.43 24.04
CA SER A 263 28.78 11.18 23.47
C SER A 263 29.55 10.22 24.39
N GLY A 264 29.66 8.98 23.99
CA GLY A 264 30.42 7.98 24.70
C GLY A 264 29.75 6.64 24.70
N ILE A 265 29.87 5.88 23.60
CA ILE A 265 30.13 4.43 23.53
C ILE A 265 30.21 4.12 22.02
N VAL A 266 31.44 4.12 21.49
CA VAL A 266 31.81 3.39 20.29
C VAL A 266 32.33 2.05 20.81
N PRO A 267 31.63 0.91 20.58
CA PRO A 267 32.30 -0.38 20.71
C PRO A 267 33.20 -0.56 19.50
N GLY A 268 34.47 -0.88 19.75
CA GLY A 268 35.48 -1.23 18.76
C GLY A 268 35.19 -2.53 18.00
#